data_8cd9fc7e58475d3326213d8afa8dab28
#
_entry.id   8cd9fc7e58475d3326213d8afa8dab28
#
_cell.length_a   1.000
_cell.length_b   1.000
_cell.length_c   1.000
_cell.angle_alpha   90.00
_cell.angle_beta   90.00
_cell.angle_gamma   90.00
#
_symmetry.space_group_name_H-M   'P 1'
#
loop_
_entity.id
_entity.type
_entity.pdbx_description
1 polymer ?
#
loop_
_entity_poly.entity_id
_entity_poly.type
_entity_poly.pdbx_seq_one_letter_code
_entity_poly.pdbx_strand_id
1 'polypeptide(L)'
;SLELAEKIARRCMVRGRSMGVLLEVNESGEESKSGCAPDQALELAEQIAALGGVELQGLMTVGAHVRDERRIREGFAHLRGLRERIQSLGMPGTARCVELSMGMSGDLEYAIAEGATIVRVGSAIFGERDFK
;
A
#
# COMPACT_ATOMS: atom_id res chain seq x y z
N SER A 1 -8.30 6.52 -0.80
CA SER A 1 -8.98 7.32 -1.84
C SER A 1 -8.34 8.70 -1.97
N LEU A 2 -8.51 9.30 -3.12
CA LEU A 2 -8.00 10.65 -3.36
C LEU A 2 -8.65 11.67 -2.42
N GLU A 3 -9.94 11.56 -2.16
CA GLU A 3 -10.65 12.45 -1.24
C GLU A 3 -10.04 12.44 0.16
N LEU A 4 -9.73 11.25 0.66
CA LEU A 4 -9.12 11.12 1.98
C LEU A 4 -7.72 11.75 1.98
N ALA A 5 -6.93 11.49 0.95
CA ALA A 5 -5.59 12.06 0.81
C ALA A 5 -5.64 13.58 0.76
N GLU A 6 -6.58 14.16 0.01
CA GLU A 6 -6.79 15.61 -0.05
C GLU A 6 -7.17 16.19 1.31
N LYS A 7 -8.02 15.50 2.05
CA LYS A 7 -8.42 15.92 3.39
C LYS A 7 -7.23 15.93 4.35
N ILE A 8 -6.43 14.87 4.31
CA ILE A 8 -5.21 14.78 5.13
C ILE A 8 -4.25 15.89 4.75
N ALA A 9 -4.04 16.12 3.46
CA ALA A 9 -3.14 17.16 2.97
C ALA A 9 -3.55 18.55 3.47
N ARG A 10 -4.82 18.89 3.38
CA ARG A 10 -5.33 20.19 3.87
C ARG A 10 -5.09 20.36 5.36
N ARG A 11 -5.35 19.30 6.15
CA ARG A 11 -5.13 19.34 7.60
C ARG A 11 -3.66 19.50 7.95
N CYS A 12 -2.79 18.81 7.24
CA CYS A 12 -1.35 18.90 7.46
C CYS A 12 -0.81 20.30 7.09
N MET A 13 -1.27 20.87 5.99
CA MET A 13 -0.83 22.19 5.57
C MET A 13 -1.23 23.27 6.56
N VAL A 14 -2.45 23.21 7.10
CA VAL A 14 -2.92 24.14 8.12
C VAL A 14 -2.04 24.08 9.37
N ARG A 15 -1.53 22.90 9.71
CA ARG A 15 -0.68 22.72 10.91
C ARG A 15 0.81 22.84 10.61
N GLY A 16 1.19 23.16 9.39
CA GLY A 16 2.59 23.25 8.98
C GLY A 16 3.31 21.90 9.04
N ARG A 17 2.61 20.80 8.80
CA ARG A 17 3.15 19.43 8.84
C ARG A 17 3.03 18.75 7.49
N SER A 18 3.84 17.70 7.33
CA SER A 18 3.71 16.75 6.22
C SER A 18 3.52 15.36 6.80
N MET A 19 2.70 14.55 6.16
CA MET A 19 2.42 13.18 6.60
C MET A 19 2.78 12.20 5.49
N GLY A 20 3.50 11.14 5.86
CA GLY A 20 3.76 10.02 4.95
C GLY A 20 2.50 9.17 4.80
N VAL A 21 2.18 8.80 3.57
CA VAL A 21 1.02 7.98 3.27
C VAL A 21 1.39 6.83 2.35
N LEU A 22 0.62 5.76 2.42
CA LEU A 22 0.72 4.62 1.52
C LEU A 22 -0.58 4.52 0.73
N LEU A 23 -0.48 4.25 -0.56
CA LEU A 23 -1.66 4.00 -1.39
C LEU A 23 -2.03 2.53 -1.27
N GLU A 24 -3.26 2.28 -0.83
CA GLU A 24 -3.77 0.92 -0.75
C GLU A 24 -4.29 0.47 -2.10
N VAL A 25 -3.77 -0.66 -2.59
CA VAL A 25 -4.15 -1.28 -3.85
C VAL A 25 -4.83 -2.62 -3.56
N ASN A 26 -6.00 -2.82 -4.14
CA ASN A 26 -6.74 -4.07 -3.98
C ASN A 26 -6.18 -5.14 -4.91
N GLU A 27 -5.25 -5.95 -4.38
CA GLU A 27 -4.68 -7.09 -5.11
C GLU A 27 -5.41 -8.40 -4.83
N SER A 28 -6.51 -8.35 -4.07
CA SER A 28 -7.28 -9.56 -3.72
C SER A 28 -8.17 -10.05 -4.85
N GLY A 29 -8.54 -9.19 -5.79
CA GLY A 29 -9.54 -9.49 -6.81
C GLY A 29 -10.96 -9.45 -6.28
N GLU A 30 -11.17 -9.05 -5.04
CA GLU A 30 -12.48 -9.00 -4.41
C GLU A 30 -12.97 -7.55 -4.31
N GLU A 31 -14.09 -7.24 -4.93
CA GLU A 31 -14.65 -5.87 -4.92
C GLU A 31 -15.00 -5.37 -3.53
N SER A 32 -15.32 -6.28 -2.62
CA SER A 32 -15.66 -5.94 -1.24
C SER A 32 -14.48 -5.51 -0.40
N LYS A 33 -13.26 -5.71 -0.87
CA LYS A 33 -12.05 -5.27 -0.17
C LYS A 33 -11.77 -3.80 -0.43
N SER A 34 -11.10 -3.17 0.53
CA SER A 34 -10.70 -1.78 0.41
C SER A 34 -9.52 -1.62 -0.54
N GLY A 35 -9.25 -0.38 -0.92
CA GLY A 35 -8.16 -0.05 -1.80
C GLY A 35 -8.62 0.22 -3.23
N CYS A 36 -7.79 0.89 -4.01
CA CYS A 36 -8.09 1.17 -5.41
C CYS A 36 -7.85 -0.07 -6.28
N ALA A 37 -8.49 -0.10 -7.44
CA ALA A 37 -8.22 -1.13 -8.42
C ALA A 37 -6.78 -1.01 -8.93
N PRO A 38 -6.10 -2.12 -9.21
CA PRO A 38 -4.70 -2.08 -9.68
C PRO A 38 -4.49 -1.23 -10.93
N ASP A 39 -5.45 -1.21 -11.85
CA ASP A 39 -5.36 -0.43 -13.08
C ASP A 39 -5.52 1.08 -12.86
N GLN A 40 -5.97 1.50 -11.69
CA GLN A 40 -6.10 2.91 -11.31
C GLN A 40 -4.95 3.40 -10.43
N ALA A 41 -4.09 2.50 -10.00
CA ALA A 41 -3.06 2.81 -9.01
C ALA A 41 -2.06 3.86 -9.48
N LEU A 42 -1.62 3.80 -10.73
CA LEU A 42 -0.64 4.77 -11.25
C LEU A 42 -1.19 6.19 -11.29
N GLU A 43 -2.42 6.34 -11.74
CA GLU A 43 -3.08 7.65 -11.80
C GLU A 43 -3.30 8.24 -10.42
N LEU A 44 -3.79 7.41 -9.48
CA LEU A 44 -3.99 7.85 -8.10
C LEU A 44 -2.67 8.19 -7.42
N ALA A 45 -1.62 7.42 -7.65
CA ALA A 45 -0.30 7.71 -7.11
C ALA A 45 0.20 9.07 -7.59
N GLU A 46 0.04 9.37 -8.87
CA GLU A 46 0.41 10.67 -9.44
C GLU A 46 -0.36 11.80 -8.79
N GLN A 47 -1.67 11.64 -8.65
CA GLN A 47 -2.54 12.65 -8.04
C GLN A 47 -2.21 12.90 -6.57
N ILE A 48 -1.97 11.83 -5.81
CA ILE A 48 -1.61 11.93 -4.38
C ILE A 48 -0.22 12.57 -4.24
N ALA A 49 0.73 12.17 -5.05
CA ALA A 49 2.10 12.70 -5.02
C ALA A 49 2.15 14.20 -5.29
N ALA A 50 1.19 14.72 -6.05
CA ALA A 50 1.10 16.14 -6.37
C ALA A 50 0.52 17.00 -5.24
N LEU A 51 -0.06 16.37 -4.20
CA LEU A 51 -0.66 17.12 -3.09
C LEU A 51 0.39 17.66 -2.13
N GLY A 52 0.27 18.92 -1.74
CA GLY A 52 1.07 19.47 -0.64
C GLY A 52 0.56 18.94 0.70
N GLY A 53 1.46 18.70 1.64
CA GLY A 53 1.11 18.23 2.98
C GLY A 53 1.09 16.72 3.14
N VAL A 54 1.20 15.95 2.06
CA VAL A 54 1.37 14.50 2.13
C VAL A 54 2.58 14.09 1.30
N GLU A 55 3.22 12.99 1.71
CA GLU A 55 4.32 12.40 0.98
C GLU A 55 3.95 10.95 0.67
N LEU A 56 3.88 10.59 -0.60
CA LEU A 56 3.62 9.21 -1.00
C LEU A 56 4.88 8.38 -0.76
N GLN A 57 4.84 7.52 0.24
CA GLN A 57 6.00 6.73 0.66
C GLN A 57 5.98 5.30 0.15
N GLY A 58 4.89 4.85 -0.43
CA GLY A 58 4.82 3.52 -0.96
C GLY A 58 3.40 3.06 -1.24
N LEU A 59 3.29 1.77 -1.48
CA LEU A 59 2.04 1.08 -1.74
C LEU A 59 1.77 0.06 -0.64
N MET A 60 0.51 -0.27 -0.42
CA MET A 60 0.14 -1.33 0.50
C MET A 60 -0.99 -2.18 -0.09
N THR A 61 -1.06 -3.42 0.32
CA THR A 61 -2.17 -4.30 -0.01
C THR A 61 -2.46 -5.27 1.13
N VAL A 62 -3.71 -5.68 1.20
CA VAL A 62 -4.14 -6.84 1.96
C VAL A 62 -4.24 -7.98 0.96
N GLY A 63 -3.50 -9.06 1.17
CA GLY A 63 -3.46 -10.18 0.25
C GLY A 63 -4.82 -10.88 0.09
N ALA A 64 -4.96 -11.67 -0.94
CA ALA A 64 -6.16 -12.45 -1.18
C ALA A 64 -6.37 -13.48 -0.06
N HIS A 65 -7.62 -13.64 0.38
CA HIS A 65 -7.99 -14.67 1.35
C HIS A 65 -8.19 -16.02 0.66
N VAL A 66 -7.10 -16.52 0.08
CA VAL A 66 -7.08 -17.84 -0.56
C VAL A 66 -5.88 -18.60 -0.04
N ARG A 67 -5.93 -19.92 -0.14
CA ARG A 67 -4.82 -20.78 0.29
C ARG A 67 -3.81 -21.06 -0.82
N ASP A 68 -4.02 -20.48 -1.98
CA ASP A 68 -3.15 -20.66 -3.14
C ASP A 68 -1.95 -19.72 -3.04
N GLU A 69 -0.81 -20.30 -2.70
CA GLU A 69 0.47 -19.60 -2.62
C GLU A 69 0.78 -18.80 -3.89
N ARG A 70 0.55 -19.41 -5.04
CA ARG A 70 0.83 -18.77 -6.32
C ARG A 70 0.03 -17.50 -6.49
N ARG A 71 -1.25 -17.52 -6.18
CA ARG A 71 -2.11 -16.35 -6.29
C ARG A 71 -1.72 -15.24 -5.32
N ILE A 72 -1.38 -15.61 -4.09
CA ILE A 72 -0.89 -14.66 -3.09
C ILE A 72 0.39 -13.98 -3.57
N ARG A 73 1.34 -14.77 -4.06
CA ARG A 73 2.61 -14.24 -4.54
C ARG A 73 2.45 -13.38 -5.80
N GLU A 74 1.54 -13.75 -6.69
CA GLU A 74 1.25 -12.94 -7.89
C GLU A 74 0.75 -11.56 -7.51
N GLY A 75 -0.13 -11.44 -6.51
CA GLY A 75 -0.60 -10.16 -6.01
C GLY A 75 0.54 -9.31 -5.46
N PHE A 76 1.40 -9.89 -4.66
CA PHE A 76 2.55 -9.19 -4.08
C PHE A 76 3.56 -8.77 -5.16
N ALA A 77 3.82 -9.65 -6.12
CA ALA A 77 4.71 -9.33 -7.24
C ALA A 77 4.13 -8.21 -8.10
N HIS A 78 2.83 -8.19 -8.30
CA HIS A 78 2.16 -7.14 -9.04
C HIS A 78 2.29 -5.78 -8.33
N LEU A 79 2.11 -5.76 -7.02
CA LEU A 79 2.29 -4.54 -6.23
C LEU A 79 3.73 -4.02 -6.32
N ARG A 80 4.70 -4.91 -6.23
CA ARG A 80 6.11 -4.55 -6.42
C ARG A 80 6.34 -3.93 -7.81
N GLY A 81 5.78 -4.54 -8.84
CA GLY A 81 5.87 -4.02 -10.20
C GLY A 81 5.28 -2.62 -10.35
N LEU A 82 4.18 -2.35 -9.67
CA LEU A 82 3.58 -1.00 -9.65
C LEU A 82 4.53 0.02 -9.00
N ARG A 83 5.14 -0.33 -7.88
CA ARG A 83 6.12 0.55 -7.24
C ARG A 83 7.29 0.84 -8.17
N GLU A 84 7.85 -0.19 -8.79
CA GLU A 84 8.97 -0.03 -9.71
C GLU A 84 8.60 0.86 -10.89
N ARG A 85 7.39 0.70 -11.40
CA ARG A 85 6.89 1.53 -12.49
C ARG A 85 6.71 2.99 -12.09
N ILE A 86 6.19 3.24 -10.89
CA ILE A 86 6.06 4.60 -10.35
C ILE A 86 7.44 5.23 -10.25
N GLN A 87 8.42 4.50 -9.74
CA GLN A 87 9.80 5.00 -9.62
C GLN A 87 10.41 5.28 -10.99
N SER A 88 10.22 4.40 -11.96
CA SER A 88 10.83 4.55 -13.29
C SER A 88 10.20 5.67 -14.10
N LEU A 89 8.92 5.99 -13.88
CA LEU A 89 8.26 7.10 -14.55
C LEU A 89 8.74 8.46 -14.03
N GLY A 90 9.26 8.51 -12.82
CA GLY A 90 9.82 9.74 -12.26
C GLY A 90 8.82 10.88 -12.14
N MET A 91 7.55 10.58 -11.90
CA MET A 91 6.52 11.60 -11.73
C MET A 91 6.82 12.51 -10.54
N PRO A 92 6.47 13.81 -10.61
CA PRO A 92 6.72 14.73 -9.50
C PRO A 92 6.12 14.20 -8.18
N GLY A 93 6.91 14.25 -7.11
CA GLY A 93 6.48 13.85 -5.77
C GLY A 93 6.56 12.36 -5.49
N THR A 94 7.07 11.54 -6.42
CA THR A 94 7.14 10.09 -6.23
C THR A 94 8.53 9.58 -5.83
N ALA A 95 9.49 10.46 -5.61
CA ALA A 95 10.88 10.06 -5.33
C ALA A 95 11.03 9.17 -4.10
N ARG A 96 10.13 9.31 -3.12
CA ARG A 96 10.15 8.52 -1.89
C ARG A 96 9.15 7.38 -1.84
N CYS A 97 8.55 7.04 -2.97
CA CYS A 97 7.62 5.91 -3.08
C CYS A 97 8.43 4.61 -3.18
N VAL A 98 8.97 4.19 -2.03
CA VAL A 98 9.89 3.04 -1.96
C VAL A 98 9.33 1.88 -1.14
N GLU A 99 8.36 2.14 -0.27
CA GLU A 99 7.85 1.14 0.65
C GLU A 99 6.81 0.22 0.03
N LEU A 100 6.83 -1.05 0.42
CA LEU A 100 5.81 -2.04 0.08
C LEU A 100 5.31 -2.64 1.37
N SER A 101 4.14 -2.19 1.82
CA SER A 101 3.47 -2.77 2.99
C SER A 101 2.54 -3.88 2.51
N MET A 102 3.02 -5.09 2.62
CA MET A 102 2.27 -6.28 2.24
C MET A 102 2.71 -7.44 3.10
N GLY A 103 1.79 -8.35 3.35
CA GLY A 103 2.06 -9.52 4.18
C GLY A 103 1.56 -9.36 5.61
N MET A 104 1.01 -10.44 6.11
CA MET A 104 0.56 -10.61 7.48
C MET A 104 1.16 -11.92 8.01
N SER A 105 0.83 -12.31 9.23
CA SER A 105 1.40 -13.51 9.83
C SER A 105 1.25 -14.77 8.99
N GLY A 106 0.14 -14.91 8.26
CA GLY A 106 -0.15 -16.11 7.48
C GLY A 106 0.57 -16.22 6.12
N ASP A 107 1.05 -15.08 5.57
CA ASP A 107 1.69 -15.04 4.26
C ASP A 107 3.03 -14.28 4.27
N LEU A 108 3.59 -14.14 5.45
CA LEU A 108 4.81 -13.37 5.70
C LEU A 108 5.97 -13.77 4.80
N GLU A 109 6.21 -15.07 4.65
CA GLU A 109 7.34 -15.57 3.86
C GLU A 109 7.19 -15.20 2.39
N TYR A 110 5.97 -15.27 1.87
CA TYR A 110 5.69 -14.91 0.48
C TYR A 110 5.89 -13.41 0.25
N ALA A 111 5.46 -12.61 1.21
CA ALA A 111 5.61 -11.16 1.12
C ALA A 111 7.08 -10.76 1.12
N ILE A 112 7.87 -11.34 2.00
CA ILE A 112 9.31 -11.07 2.06
C ILE A 112 9.99 -11.49 0.77
N ALA A 113 9.65 -12.67 0.25
CA ALA A 113 10.22 -13.17 -1.00
C ALA A 113 9.90 -12.25 -2.19
N GLU A 114 8.75 -11.58 -2.16
CA GLU A 114 8.33 -10.66 -3.22
C GLU A 114 8.75 -9.20 -2.96
N GLY A 115 9.54 -8.94 -1.94
CA GLY A 115 10.16 -7.64 -1.73
C GLY A 115 9.47 -6.70 -0.74
N ALA A 116 8.64 -7.25 0.16
CA ALA A 116 8.00 -6.42 1.19
C ALA A 116 9.04 -5.68 2.04
N THR A 117 8.75 -4.43 2.34
CA THR A 117 9.56 -3.61 3.24
C THR A 117 8.87 -3.40 4.58
N ILE A 118 7.54 -3.55 4.62
CA ILE A 118 6.75 -3.44 5.84
C ILE A 118 5.80 -4.64 5.87
N VAL A 119 5.75 -5.33 6.99
CA VAL A 119 4.82 -6.45 7.22
C VAL A 119 4.01 -6.20 8.50
N ARG A 120 2.85 -6.86 8.61
CA ARG A 120 1.98 -6.72 9.75
C ARG A 120 1.91 -8.06 10.48
N VAL A 121 2.33 -8.07 11.73
CA VAL A 121 2.54 -9.32 12.50
C VAL A 121 1.82 -9.33 13.86
N GLY A 122 0.72 -8.61 13.97
CA GLY A 122 0.02 -8.45 15.24
C GLY A 122 -0.25 -9.75 15.99
N SER A 123 -0.88 -10.71 15.35
CA SER A 123 -1.23 -12.00 15.99
C SER A 123 -0.01 -12.86 16.27
N ALA A 124 1.02 -12.78 15.43
CA ALA A 124 2.24 -13.57 15.60
C ALA A 124 3.06 -13.11 16.82
N ILE A 125 3.00 -11.82 17.16
CA ILE A 125 3.73 -11.25 18.28
C ILE A 125 2.90 -11.29 19.57
N PHE A 126 1.61 -10.93 19.50
CA PHE A 126 0.76 -10.74 20.68
C PHE A 126 -0.20 -11.91 20.94
N GLY A 127 -0.21 -12.94 20.08
CA GLY A 127 -1.15 -14.03 20.14
C GLY A 127 -2.53 -13.64 19.62
N GLU A 128 -3.46 -14.59 19.69
CA GLU A 128 -4.82 -14.34 19.26
C GLU A 128 -5.52 -13.38 20.21
N ARG A 129 -6.23 -12.42 19.63
CA ARG A 129 -7.05 -11.54 20.44
C ARG A 129 -8.34 -12.24 20.81
N ASP A 130 -8.64 -12.24 22.10
CA ASP A 130 -9.89 -12.77 22.61
C ASP A 130 -10.88 -11.61 22.72
N PHE A 131 -11.64 -11.39 21.67
CA PHE A 131 -12.70 -10.38 21.65
C PHE A 131 -13.96 -10.95 22.30
N LYS A 132 -14.22 -10.54 23.50
CA LYS A 132 -15.45 -10.93 24.19
C LYS A 132 -16.47 -9.81 24.18
#